data_70214cfc34cbbe80234778b56bba53e7
#
_entry.id   70214cfc34cbbe80234778b56bba53e7
#
_cell.length_a   1.000
_cell.length_b   1.000
_cell.length_c   1.000
_cell.angle_alpha   90.00
_cell.angle_beta   90.00
_cell.angle_gamma   90.00
#
_symmetry.space_group_name_H-M   'P 1'
#
loop_
_entity.id
_entity.type
_entity.pdbx_description
1 polymer ?
#
loop_
_entity_poly.entity_id
_entity_poly.type
_entity_poly.pdbx_seq_one_letter_code
_entity_poly.pdbx_strand_id
1 'polypeptide(L)'
;MAGYWNLFWTFFRVGLFTFGGGAAMLPLLRAEVAEKNRWVTDEELLDYYSIGQCTPGIIAINTATFVGYKLRGVTGAVLTTFGVVAPSIIIITLIAAVLQNFMYDSHVTQAFAGIRIVVVALVAEAVVELWKKGVHGRIGLAVFVLSLFLLVFLHFSPIAVILTDRKSVV
;
A
#
# COMPACT_ATOMS: atom_id res chain seq x y z
N MET A 1 -16.58 -15.63 18.33
CA MET A 1 -15.16 -15.83 17.90
C MET A 1 -15.11 -15.82 16.38
N ALA A 2 -14.23 -15.06 15.77
CA ALA A 2 -14.05 -15.04 14.31
C ALA A 2 -13.52 -16.40 13.81
N GLY A 3 -14.29 -17.09 12.98
CA GLY A 3 -13.81 -18.31 12.32
C GLY A 3 -12.73 -17.95 11.30
N TYR A 4 -11.72 -18.81 11.11
CA TYR A 4 -10.62 -18.58 10.16
C TYR A 4 -11.13 -18.29 8.74
N TRP A 5 -12.17 -19.02 8.29
CA TRP A 5 -12.79 -18.84 6.99
C TRP A 5 -13.49 -17.49 6.84
N ASN A 6 -14.23 -17.07 7.90
CA ASN A 6 -14.89 -15.77 7.91
C ASN A 6 -13.86 -14.62 7.90
N LEU A 7 -12.76 -14.79 8.65
CA LEU A 7 -11.66 -13.84 8.68
C LEU A 7 -11.05 -13.65 7.28
N PHE A 8 -10.66 -14.75 6.63
CA PHE A 8 -10.11 -14.72 5.27
C PHE A 8 -11.09 -14.04 4.28
N TRP A 9 -12.36 -14.48 4.25
CA TRP A 9 -13.35 -13.98 3.29
C TRP A 9 -13.71 -12.51 3.49
N THR A 10 -13.74 -12.03 4.73
CA THR A 10 -13.97 -10.61 5.02
C THR A 10 -12.84 -9.76 4.45
N PHE A 11 -11.60 -10.14 4.71
CA PHE A 11 -10.44 -9.40 4.20
C PHE A 11 -10.23 -9.59 2.69
N PHE A 12 -10.64 -10.71 2.13
CA PHE A 12 -10.69 -10.92 0.69
C PHE A 12 -11.64 -9.91 0.02
N ARG A 13 -12.85 -9.72 0.57
CA ARG A 13 -13.78 -8.70 0.07
C ARG A 13 -13.22 -7.30 0.21
N VAL A 14 -12.61 -7.00 1.34
CA VAL A 14 -11.95 -5.71 1.54
C VAL A 14 -10.87 -5.48 0.47
N GLY A 15 -10.02 -6.47 0.20
CA GLY A 15 -9.01 -6.39 -0.86
C GLY A 15 -9.60 -6.26 -2.26
N LEU A 16 -10.70 -6.96 -2.55
CA LEU A 16 -11.36 -6.95 -3.85
C LEU A 16 -12.02 -5.60 -4.18
N PHE A 17 -12.65 -4.97 -3.21
CA PHE A 17 -13.42 -3.73 -3.39
C PHE A 17 -12.65 -2.45 -3.06
N THR A 18 -11.40 -2.56 -2.66
CA THR A 18 -10.56 -1.39 -2.43
C THR A 18 -9.94 -0.90 -3.74
N PHE A 19 -10.52 0.16 -4.28
CA PHE A 19 -9.96 0.90 -5.40
C PHE A 19 -9.42 2.22 -4.88
N GLY A 20 -8.11 2.45 -5.03
CA GLY A 20 -7.49 3.68 -4.59
C GLY A 20 -6.37 3.49 -3.61
N GLY A 21 -5.83 4.19 -2.87
CA GLY A 21 -4.74 4.00 -1.90
C GLY A 21 -5.22 3.54 -0.53
N GLY A 22 -4.29 3.41 0.42
CA GLY A 22 -4.59 2.95 1.78
C GLY A 22 -5.66 3.76 2.51
N ALA A 23 -5.79 5.07 2.22
CA ALA A 23 -6.82 5.91 2.82
C ALA A 23 -8.25 5.55 2.35
N ALA A 24 -8.41 5.14 1.08
CA ALA A 24 -9.70 4.72 0.54
C ALA A 24 -10.21 3.40 1.14
N MET A 25 -9.33 2.63 1.75
CA MET A 25 -9.66 1.35 2.38
C MET A 25 -10.26 1.50 3.78
N LEU A 26 -9.99 2.59 4.48
CA LEU A 26 -10.43 2.78 5.86
C LEU A 26 -11.96 2.71 6.03
N PRO A 27 -12.80 3.37 5.19
CA PRO A 27 -14.26 3.24 5.29
C PRO A 27 -14.74 1.79 5.10
N LEU A 28 -14.13 1.05 4.18
CA LEU A 28 -14.51 -0.34 3.90
C LEU A 28 -14.08 -1.28 5.04
N LEU A 29 -12.89 -1.08 5.59
CA LEU A 29 -12.43 -1.79 6.80
C LEU A 29 -13.38 -1.52 7.97
N ARG A 30 -13.76 -0.26 8.18
CA ARG A 30 -14.70 0.13 9.23
C ARG A 30 -16.03 -0.60 9.08
N ALA A 31 -16.63 -0.55 7.90
CA ALA A 31 -17.91 -1.20 7.62
C ALA A 31 -17.85 -2.72 7.83
N GLU A 32 -16.80 -3.40 7.35
CA GLU A 32 -16.70 -4.86 7.44
C GLU A 32 -16.20 -5.34 8.81
N VAL A 33 -15.26 -4.65 9.45
CA VAL A 33 -14.57 -5.16 10.64
C VAL A 33 -15.14 -4.61 11.94
N ALA A 34 -15.52 -3.31 11.96
CA ALA A 34 -16.05 -2.68 13.16
C ALA A 34 -17.59 -2.74 13.22
N GLU A 35 -18.28 -2.32 12.16
CA GLU A 35 -19.74 -2.21 12.17
C GLU A 35 -20.42 -3.59 12.01
N LYS A 36 -20.06 -4.34 10.97
CA LYS A 36 -20.72 -5.60 10.60
C LYS A 36 -20.32 -6.77 11.48
N ASN A 37 -19.01 -6.99 11.61
CA ASN A 37 -18.49 -8.13 12.37
C ASN A 37 -18.22 -7.80 13.84
N ARG A 38 -18.08 -6.54 14.20
CA ARG A 38 -17.79 -6.05 15.55
C ARG A 38 -16.56 -6.72 16.17
N TRP A 39 -15.54 -6.93 15.36
CA TRP A 39 -14.30 -7.58 15.80
C TRP A 39 -13.37 -6.63 16.54
N VAL A 40 -13.42 -5.35 16.17
CA VAL A 40 -12.71 -4.25 16.81
C VAL A 40 -13.64 -3.06 16.94
N THR A 41 -13.32 -2.13 17.85
CA THR A 41 -14.01 -0.84 17.92
C THR A 41 -13.50 0.11 16.84
N ASP A 42 -14.23 1.19 16.57
CA ASP A 42 -13.78 2.23 15.65
C ASP A 42 -12.44 2.86 16.09
N GLU A 43 -12.31 3.09 17.41
CA GLU A 43 -11.08 3.66 18.00
C GLU A 43 -9.89 2.74 17.79
N GLU A 44 -10.03 1.45 18.08
CA GLU A 44 -8.99 0.45 17.85
C GLU A 44 -8.60 0.34 16.38
N LEU A 45 -9.57 0.42 15.47
CA LEU A 45 -9.29 0.37 14.03
C LEU A 45 -8.48 1.59 13.59
N LEU A 46 -8.80 2.78 14.12
CA LEU A 46 -8.06 4.02 13.85
C LEU A 46 -6.63 3.96 14.42
N ASP A 47 -6.46 3.37 15.59
CA ASP A 47 -5.13 3.14 16.18
C ASP A 47 -4.29 2.21 15.30
N TYR A 48 -4.83 1.07 14.87
CA TYR A 48 -4.13 0.16 13.96
C TYR A 48 -3.81 0.81 12.62
N TYR A 49 -4.72 1.63 12.11
CA TYR A 49 -4.50 2.38 10.88
C TYR A 49 -3.35 3.40 11.04
N SER A 50 -3.32 4.13 12.17
CA SER A 50 -2.28 5.11 12.48
C SER A 50 -0.91 4.45 12.64
N ILE A 51 -0.84 3.32 13.35
CA ILE A 51 0.38 2.51 13.45
C ILE A 51 0.79 1.97 12.08
N GLY A 52 -0.19 1.56 11.27
CA GLY A 52 0.03 1.10 9.89
C GLY A 52 0.65 2.15 8.99
N GLN A 53 0.35 3.45 9.21
CA GLN A 53 0.97 4.57 8.49
C GLN A 53 2.45 4.78 8.87
N CYS A 54 2.80 4.49 10.12
CA CYS A 54 4.18 4.61 10.62
C CYS A 54 5.03 3.38 10.29
N THR A 55 4.39 2.27 9.88
CA THR A 55 5.07 1.01 9.59
C THR A 55 5.40 0.93 8.09
N PRO A 56 6.63 0.55 7.71
CA PRO A 56 6.98 0.37 6.30
C PRO A 56 6.05 -0.64 5.61
N GLY A 57 5.55 -0.28 4.42
CA GLY A 57 4.67 -1.14 3.62
C GLY A 57 3.34 -0.49 3.26
N ILE A 58 2.42 -1.31 2.75
CA ILE A 58 1.08 -0.84 2.37
C ILE A 58 0.22 -0.73 3.63
N ILE A 59 -0.26 0.46 3.97
CA ILE A 59 -1.05 0.78 5.17
C ILE A 59 -2.20 -0.21 5.36
N ALA A 60 -2.91 -0.51 4.30
CA ALA A 60 -4.04 -1.42 4.28
C ALA A 60 -3.68 -2.84 4.73
N ILE A 61 -2.55 -3.36 4.24
CA ILE A 61 -2.04 -4.69 4.61
C ILE A 61 -1.58 -4.68 6.06
N ASN A 62 -0.85 -3.64 6.49
CA ASN A 62 -0.40 -3.51 7.86
C ASN A 62 -1.59 -3.49 8.83
N THR A 63 -2.62 -2.67 8.55
CA THR A 63 -3.84 -2.60 9.36
C THR A 63 -4.58 -3.94 9.42
N ALA A 64 -4.73 -4.63 8.27
CA ALA A 64 -5.33 -5.95 8.21
C ALA A 64 -4.55 -6.97 9.05
N THR A 65 -3.22 -6.92 8.99
CA THR A 65 -2.33 -7.78 9.78
C THR A 65 -2.51 -7.56 11.29
N PHE A 66 -2.60 -6.29 11.74
CA PHE A 66 -2.82 -5.97 13.16
C PHE A 66 -4.18 -6.46 13.64
N VAL A 67 -5.25 -6.23 12.88
CA VAL A 67 -6.58 -6.76 13.20
C VAL A 67 -6.56 -8.29 13.26
N GLY A 68 -5.96 -8.95 12.30
CA GLY A 68 -5.83 -10.40 12.28
C GLY A 68 -5.06 -10.95 13.47
N TYR A 69 -3.96 -10.28 13.83
CA TYR A 69 -3.16 -10.64 15.00
C TYR A 69 -3.93 -10.52 16.30
N LYS A 70 -4.68 -9.44 16.49
CA LYS A 70 -5.56 -9.27 17.65
C LYS A 70 -6.57 -10.41 17.78
N LEU A 71 -7.16 -10.84 16.68
CA LEU A 71 -8.27 -11.81 16.71
C LEU A 71 -7.81 -13.26 16.88
N ARG A 72 -6.69 -13.64 16.27
CA ARG A 72 -6.22 -15.03 16.20
C ARG A 72 -4.69 -15.17 16.24
N GLY A 73 -3.97 -14.19 16.76
CA GLY A 73 -2.52 -14.20 16.82
C GLY A 73 -1.87 -14.28 15.44
N VAL A 74 -0.71 -14.92 15.35
CA VAL A 74 0.08 -15.03 14.11
C VAL A 74 -0.72 -15.65 12.94
N THR A 75 -1.50 -16.69 13.20
CA THR A 75 -2.32 -17.35 12.18
C THR A 75 -3.41 -16.44 11.64
N GLY A 76 -4.02 -15.61 12.51
CA GLY A 76 -4.96 -14.59 12.10
C GLY A 76 -4.32 -13.52 11.22
N ALA A 77 -3.14 -13.04 11.61
CA ALA A 77 -2.36 -12.06 10.85
C ALA A 77 -2.04 -12.55 9.43
N VAL A 78 -1.56 -13.78 9.32
CA VAL A 78 -1.26 -14.41 8.02
C VAL A 78 -2.51 -14.51 7.14
N LEU A 79 -3.64 -14.98 7.70
CA LEU A 79 -4.88 -15.14 6.95
C LEU A 79 -5.48 -13.82 6.47
N THR A 80 -5.44 -12.78 7.28
CA THR A 80 -5.95 -11.46 6.88
C THR A 80 -5.07 -10.82 5.82
N THR A 81 -3.76 -10.93 5.94
CA THR A 81 -2.79 -10.46 4.96
C THR A 81 -3.01 -11.17 3.62
N PHE A 82 -3.08 -12.49 3.61
CA PHE A 82 -3.38 -13.26 2.40
C PHE A 82 -4.76 -12.91 1.84
N GLY A 83 -5.76 -12.72 2.70
CA GLY A 83 -7.10 -12.30 2.28
C GLY A 83 -7.08 -11.01 1.47
N VAL A 84 -6.38 -9.98 1.95
CA VAL A 84 -6.29 -8.67 1.25
C VAL A 84 -5.52 -8.79 -0.07
N VAL A 85 -4.47 -9.58 -0.12
CA VAL A 85 -3.57 -9.66 -1.28
C VAL A 85 -4.09 -10.61 -2.36
N ALA A 86 -4.78 -11.69 -1.98
CA ALA A 86 -5.24 -12.74 -2.88
C ALA A 86 -6.07 -12.24 -4.08
N PRO A 87 -7.06 -11.32 -3.93
CA PRO A 87 -7.82 -10.82 -5.07
C PRO A 87 -6.93 -10.17 -6.11
N SER A 88 -5.98 -9.35 -5.69
CA SER A 88 -5.05 -8.66 -6.59
C SER A 88 -4.18 -9.65 -7.36
N ILE A 89 -3.64 -10.67 -6.69
CA ILE A 89 -2.84 -11.72 -7.35
C ILE A 89 -3.69 -12.48 -8.36
N ILE A 90 -4.90 -12.89 -7.98
CA ILE A 90 -5.80 -13.63 -8.87
C ILE A 90 -6.14 -12.81 -10.12
N ILE A 91 -6.55 -11.56 -9.94
CA ILE A 91 -6.93 -10.68 -11.05
C ILE A 91 -5.74 -10.42 -11.98
N ILE A 92 -4.58 -10.06 -11.42
CA ILE A 92 -3.38 -9.78 -12.22
C ILE A 92 -2.94 -11.04 -12.99
N THR A 93 -2.95 -12.21 -12.35
CA THR A 93 -2.57 -13.47 -13.00
C THR A 93 -3.52 -13.84 -14.12
N LEU A 94 -4.84 -13.70 -13.91
CA LEU A 94 -5.85 -13.95 -14.95
C LEU A 94 -5.69 -13.00 -16.13
N ILE A 95 -5.51 -11.70 -15.86
CA ILE A 95 -5.29 -10.70 -16.91
C ILE A 95 -4.00 -11.01 -17.67
N ALA A 96 -2.91 -11.34 -16.98
CA ALA A 96 -1.64 -11.68 -17.62
C ALA A 96 -1.75 -12.92 -18.49
N ALA A 97 -2.44 -13.96 -18.04
CA ALA A 97 -2.66 -15.18 -18.80
C ALA A 97 -3.46 -14.95 -20.10
N VAL A 98 -4.48 -14.09 -20.03
CA VAL A 98 -5.27 -13.71 -21.21
C VAL A 98 -4.45 -12.86 -22.16
N LEU A 99 -3.73 -11.87 -21.63
CA LEU A 99 -2.94 -10.94 -22.43
C LEU A 99 -1.77 -11.60 -23.17
N GLN A 100 -1.21 -12.68 -22.65
CA GLN A 100 -0.13 -13.39 -23.35
C GLN A 100 -0.52 -13.82 -24.76
N ASN A 101 -1.80 -14.18 -24.99
CA ASN A 101 -2.31 -14.58 -26.29
C ASN A 101 -2.51 -13.39 -27.26
N PHE A 102 -2.57 -12.17 -26.74
CA PHE A 102 -2.85 -10.96 -27.50
C PHE A 102 -1.69 -9.96 -27.54
N MET A 103 -0.52 -10.33 -27.01
CA MET A 103 0.64 -9.42 -26.89
C MET A 103 1.16 -8.88 -28.24
N TYR A 104 0.86 -9.59 -29.33
CA TYR A 104 1.24 -9.17 -30.69
C TYR A 104 0.14 -8.35 -31.40
N ASP A 105 -1.02 -8.17 -30.77
CA ASP A 105 -2.09 -7.34 -31.34
C ASP A 105 -1.74 -5.85 -31.20
N SER A 106 -1.85 -5.13 -32.32
CA SER A 106 -1.56 -3.68 -32.38
C SER A 106 -2.46 -2.87 -31.42
N HIS A 107 -3.72 -3.27 -31.25
CA HIS A 107 -4.66 -2.58 -30.36
C HIS A 107 -4.26 -2.74 -28.89
N VAL A 108 -3.79 -3.92 -28.49
CA VAL A 108 -3.31 -4.18 -27.12
C VAL A 108 -2.04 -3.38 -26.83
N THR A 109 -1.11 -3.34 -27.77
CA THR A 109 0.12 -2.57 -27.65
C THR A 109 -0.16 -1.06 -27.49
N GLN A 110 -1.11 -0.53 -28.28
CA GLN A 110 -1.53 0.88 -28.19
C GLN A 110 -2.23 1.18 -26.87
N ALA A 111 -3.09 0.28 -26.36
CA ALA A 111 -3.73 0.42 -25.06
C ALA A 111 -2.69 0.48 -23.93
N PHE A 112 -1.68 -0.40 -23.94
CA PHE A 112 -0.59 -0.36 -22.98
C PHE A 112 0.25 0.91 -23.08
N ALA A 113 0.47 1.43 -24.28
CA ALA A 113 1.15 2.73 -24.46
C ALA A 113 0.37 3.85 -23.78
N GLY A 114 -0.97 3.89 -23.93
CA GLY A 114 -1.84 4.85 -23.23
C GLY A 114 -1.74 4.70 -21.71
N ILE A 115 -1.81 3.48 -21.18
CA ILE A 115 -1.69 3.21 -19.75
C ILE A 115 -0.34 3.69 -19.19
N ARG A 116 0.77 3.46 -19.92
CA ARG A 116 2.10 3.94 -19.52
C ARG A 116 2.15 5.46 -19.36
N ILE A 117 1.52 6.20 -20.27
CA ILE A 117 1.47 7.67 -20.20
C ILE A 117 0.73 8.12 -18.93
N VAL A 118 -0.42 7.49 -18.63
CA VAL A 118 -1.20 7.79 -17.42
C VAL A 118 -0.40 7.46 -16.14
N VAL A 119 0.27 6.32 -16.11
CA VAL A 119 1.12 5.94 -14.97
C VAL A 119 2.24 6.95 -14.75
N VAL A 120 2.91 7.40 -15.81
CA VAL A 120 3.95 8.43 -15.70
C VAL A 120 3.38 9.74 -15.17
N ALA A 121 2.18 10.14 -15.62
CA ALA A 121 1.51 11.34 -15.12
C ALA A 121 1.17 11.23 -13.64
N LEU A 122 0.63 10.09 -13.18
CA LEU A 122 0.33 9.84 -11.76
C LEU A 122 1.58 9.84 -10.88
N VAL A 123 2.67 9.24 -11.37
CA VAL A 123 3.96 9.27 -10.64
C VAL A 123 4.49 10.70 -10.56
N ALA A 124 4.40 11.47 -11.64
CA ALA A 124 4.83 12.86 -11.65
C ALA A 124 4.00 13.71 -10.67
N GLU A 125 2.68 13.51 -10.63
CA GLU A 125 1.80 14.18 -9.66
C GLU A 125 2.18 13.84 -8.22
N ALA A 126 2.39 12.55 -7.92
CA ALA A 126 2.83 12.11 -6.60
C ALA A 126 4.17 12.73 -6.19
N VAL A 127 5.14 12.80 -7.11
CA VAL A 127 6.43 13.46 -6.88
C VAL A 127 6.25 14.95 -6.56
N VAL A 128 5.41 15.65 -7.33
CA VAL A 128 5.11 17.07 -7.10
C VAL A 128 4.44 17.28 -5.74
N GLU A 129 3.51 16.43 -5.36
CA GLU A 129 2.84 16.51 -4.06
C GLU A 129 3.81 16.28 -2.91
N LEU A 130 4.65 15.24 -3.00
CA LEU A 130 5.71 14.98 -2.02
C LEU A 130 6.72 16.12 -1.94
N TRP A 131 7.10 16.70 -3.08
CA TRP A 131 7.97 17.86 -3.13
C TRP A 131 7.39 19.03 -2.35
N LYS A 132 6.13 19.37 -2.60
CA LYS A 132 5.44 20.48 -1.92
C LYS A 132 5.32 20.27 -0.41
N LYS A 133 5.18 19.01 0.04
CA LYS A 133 5.03 18.67 1.46
C LYS A 133 6.37 18.45 2.16
N GLY A 134 7.38 17.93 1.47
CA GLY A 134 8.65 17.50 2.08
C GLY A 134 9.77 18.54 1.99
N VAL A 135 9.83 19.31 0.90
CA VAL A 135 10.95 20.25 0.68
C VAL A 135 10.58 21.65 1.13
N HIS A 136 10.93 21.97 2.37
CA HIS A 136 10.72 23.31 2.93
C HIS A 136 12.07 24.04 3.11
N GLY A 137 12.24 25.18 2.44
CA GLY A 137 13.41 26.03 2.56
C GLY A 137 14.70 25.50 1.92
N ARG A 138 15.80 26.26 2.09
CA ARG A 138 17.09 25.96 1.47
C ARG A 138 17.75 24.71 2.03
N ILE A 139 17.52 24.39 3.31
CA ILE A 139 18.06 23.21 3.98
C ILE A 139 17.38 21.94 3.44
N GLY A 140 16.04 21.95 3.32
CA GLY A 140 15.31 20.82 2.75
C GLY A 140 15.72 20.51 1.31
N LEU A 141 15.99 21.56 0.50
CA LEU A 141 16.50 21.38 -0.85
C LEU A 141 17.92 20.77 -0.85
N ALA A 142 18.80 21.21 0.02
CA ALA A 142 20.15 20.67 0.11
C ALA A 142 20.16 19.19 0.52
N VAL A 143 19.35 18.82 1.52
CA VAL A 143 19.18 17.44 1.97
C VAL A 143 18.61 16.58 0.85
N PHE A 144 17.59 17.05 0.13
CA PHE A 144 17.00 16.34 -1.00
C PHE A 144 18.03 16.07 -2.10
N VAL A 145 18.79 17.10 -2.54
CA VAL A 145 19.81 16.96 -3.59
C VAL A 145 20.92 16.00 -3.15
N LEU A 146 21.37 16.12 -1.90
CA LEU A 146 22.40 15.25 -1.35
C LEU A 146 21.92 13.78 -1.30
N SER A 147 20.69 13.55 -0.80
CA SER A 147 20.09 12.21 -0.73
C SER A 147 19.92 11.61 -2.13
N LEU A 148 19.45 12.41 -3.09
CA LEU A 148 19.30 11.98 -4.48
C LEU A 148 20.64 11.61 -5.09
N PHE A 149 21.68 12.41 -4.86
CA PHE A 149 23.04 12.15 -5.35
C PHE A 149 23.58 10.85 -4.76
N LEU A 150 23.43 10.63 -3.45
CA LEU A 150 23.86 9.41 -2.77
C LEU A 150 23.15 8.16 -3.32
N LEU A 151 21.85 8.25 -3.55
CA LEU A 151 21.06 7.13 -4.08
C LEU A 151 21.41 6.80 -5.53
N VAL A 152 21.56 7.82 -6.40
CA VAL A 152 21.75 7.61 -7.84
C VAL A 152 23.21 7.26 -8.17
N PHE A 153 24.18 7.96 -7.58
CA PHE A 153 25.59 7.80 -7.94
C PHE A 153 26.34 6.78 -7.09
N LEU A 154 26.03 6.66 -5.80
CA LEU A 154 26.72 5.71 -4.93
C LEU A 154 25.96 4.40 -4.70
N HIS A 155 24.78 4.23 -5.30
CA HIS A 155 23.92 3.06 -5.10
C HIS A 155 23.71 2.68 -3.60
N PHE A 156 23.69 3.70 -2.74
CA PHE A 156 23.43 3.47 -1.31
C PHE A 156 22.01 2.94 -1.11
N SER A 157 21.86 1.99 -0.18
CA SER A 157 20.55 1.49 0.19
C SER A 157 19.68 2.63 0.74
N PRO A 158 18.41 2.77 0.30
CA PRO A 158 17.49 3.78 0.83
C PRO A 158 17.38 3.76 2.36
N ILE A 159 17.50 2.58 2.96
CA ILE A 159 17.47 2.38 4.41
C ILE A 159 18.63 3.10 5.10
N ALA A 160 19.84 3.05 4.53
CA ALA A 160 21.01 3.73 5.08
C ALA A 160 20.85 5.27 5.05
N VAL A 161 20.23 5.81 3.98
CA VAL A 161 19.95 7.25 3.87
C VAL A 161 18.95 7.70 4.91
N ILE A 162 17.85 6.94 5.15
CA ILE A 162 16.83 7.24 6.16
C ILE A 162 17.43 7.21 7.57
N LEU A 163 18.31 6.27 7.88
CA LEU A 163 18.96 6.16 9.20
C LEU A 163 19.93 7.32 9.45
N THR A 164 20.52 7.89 8.41
CA THR A 164 21.43 9.04 8.51
C THR A 164 20.65 10.34 8.72
N ASP A 165 19.50 10.47 8.07
CA ASP A 165 18.64 11.67 8.16
C ASP A 165 17.96 11.82 9.55
N ARG A 166 17.74 10.72 10.28
CA ARG A 166 17.14 10.73 11.62
C ARG A 166 17.92 11.60 12.63
N LYS A 167 19.16 11.92 12.38
CA LYS A 167 19.99 12.79 13.26
C LYS A 167 19.77 14.29 13.04
N SER A 168 19.06 14.69 11.99
CA SER A 168 18.85 16.11 11.64
C SER A 168 17.51 16.69 12.12
N VAL A 169 16.66 15.89 12.76
CA VAL A 169 15.28 16.27 13.19
C VAL A 169 15.13 16.31 14.72
N VAL A 170 16.21 16.52 15.48
CA VAL A 170 16.14 16.84 16.92
C VAL A 170 16.67 18.23 17.17
#